data_c582bff70b3d02b62dac612c33b522e9
#
_entry.id   c582bff70b3d02b62dac612c33b522e9
#
_cell.length_a   1.000
_cell.length_b   1.000
_cell.length_c   1.000
_cell.angle_alpha   90.00
_cell.angle_beta   90.00
_cell.angle_gamma   90.00
#
_symmetry.space_group_name_H-M   'P 1'
#
loop_
_entity.id
_entity.type
_entity.pdbx_description
1 polymer ?
#
loop_
_entity_poly.entity_id
_entity_poly.type
_entity_poly.pdbx_seq_one_letter_code
_entity_poly.pdbx_strand_id
1 'polypeptide(L)'
;MADKGFGVRKFNLIGASGTPTITSPNNINLNAVNVAISTDVSIGGTCTATEFSGALSGWVIGNDTTDHYTFQGPGLNGTVNDPDLKLVRGQKYIFHNRSSGHPFRIQDTPNGSAGNAYNVGVTNNDGSAPTDIIFDVPHDAPNVLFYQCTAHPNMGGRLIIGQEFSASSQTSSYNLEASDIGTLIDASAAVTVVQNIFKVGDAITIYNSSTSNITITEGTNVTMYLVGTATTGDRTLAQKGVATVLCVASNTFVVSGGGLT
;
A
#
# COMPACT_ATOMS: atom_id res chain seq x y z
N MET A 1 42.02 17.97 37.71
CA MET A 1 41.92 16.61 38.25
C MET A 1 42.02 15.66 37.07
N ALA A 2 42.96 14.72 37.08
CA ALA A 2 43.06 13.72 36.01
C ALA A 2 41.85 12.75 36.11
N ASP A 3 41.21 12.51 35.00
CA ASP A 3 40.16 11.51 34.92
C ASP A 3 40.68 10.13 35.30
N LYS A 4 40.18 9.55 36.36
CA LYS A 4 40.52 8.21 36.75
C LYS A 4 39.62 7.22 35.98
N GLY A 5 40.17 6.61 34.93
CA GLY A 5 39.52 5.53 34.20
C GLY A 5 39.41 4.25 35.05
N PHE A 6 38.27 3.59 34.98
CA PHE A 6 38.00 2.30 35.61
C PHE A 6 37.91 1.24 34.47
N GLY A 7 38.94 0.41 34.33
CA GLY A 7 38.96 -0.63 33.29
C GLY A 7 38.52 -1.97 33.84
N VAL A 8 37.44 -2.53 33.28
CA VAL A 8 36.99 -3.89 33.58
C VAL A 8 36.80 -4.69 32.30
N ARG A 9 37.10 -5.99 32.34
CA ARG A 9 36.81 -6.91 31.21
C ARG A 9 35.32 -7.21 31.05
N LYS A 10 34.58 -7.22 32.14
CA LYS A 10 33.16 -7.54 32.18
C LYS A 10 32.51 -6.81 33.34
N PHE A 11 31.42 -6.08 33.04
CA PHE A 11 30.58 -5.43 34.02
C PHE A 11 29.17 -6.05 33.92
N ASN A 12 28.72 -6.73 34.98
CA ASN A 12 27.40 -7.30 35.06
C ASN A 12 26.56 -6.50 36.07
N LEU A 13 25.42 -6.00 35.63
CA LEU A 13 24.36 -5.51 36.49
C LEU A 13 23.28 -6.58 36.60
N ILE A 14 23.17 -7.18 37.79
CA ILE A 14 22.15 -8.20 38.06
C ILE A 14 21.28 -7.70 39.21
N GLY A 15 20.00 -7.53 38.94
CA GLY A 15 19.02 -7.22 39.98
C GLY A 15 18.59 -8.51 40.69
N ALA A 16 18.71 -8.56 41.98
CA ALA A 16 18.15 -9.65 42.80
C ALA A 16 16.61 -9.58 42.92
N SER A 17 16.06 -8.38 42.86
CA SER A 17 14.65 -8.09 42.72
C SER A 17 14.50 -6.69 42.11
N GLY A 18 13.77 -6.59 40.98
CA GLY A 18 13.56 -5.35 40.23
C GLY A 18 14.50 -5.17 39.06
N THR A 19 14.32 -4.07 38.32
CA THR A 19 15.06 -3.73 37.10
C THR A 19 16.33 -2.97 37.45
N PRO A 20 17.54 -3.46 37.08
CA PRO A 20 18.77 -2.70 37.25
C PRO A 20 18.70 -1.38 36.46
N THR A 21 19.11 -0.28 37.09
CA THR A 21 19.05 1.04 36.48
C THR A 21 20.45 1.68 36.45
N ILE A 22 20.83 2.28 35.33
CA ILE A 22 21.97 3.17 35.21
C ILE A 22 21.40 4.58 35.01
N THR A 23 21.64 5.47 35.97
CA THR A 23 21.14 6.85 35.94
C THR A 23 22.31 7.83 35.86
N SER A 24 22.20 8.79 34.95
CA SER A 24 23.14 9.91 34.86
C SER A 24 22.36 11.24 34.87
N PRO A 25 22.81 12.26 35.65
CA PRO A 25 22.15 13.56 35.66
C PRO A 25 22.30 14.33 34.35
N ASN A 26 23.27 13.94 33.50
CA ASN A 26 23.53 14.57 32.19
C ASN A 26 23.46 13.54 31.06
N ASN A 27 24.60 12.98 30.64
CA ASN A 27 24.69 12.05 29.52
C ASN A 27 25.32 10.74 29.96
N ILE A 28 24.92 9.65 29.34
CA ILE A 28 25.64 8.37 29.33
C ILE A 28 26.20 8.19 27.92
N ASN A 29 27.53 8.28 27.78
CA ASN A 29 28.20 8.03 26.50
C ASN A 29 28.63 6.57 26.42
N LEU A 30 28.05 5.84 25.46
CA LEU A 30 28.44 4.48 25.12
C LEU A 30 29.26 4.53 23.83
N ASN A 31 30.60 4.56 23.97
CA ASN A 31 31.51 4.50 22.83
C ASN A 31 31.92 3.04 22.61
N ALA A 32 31.17 2.32 21.82
CA ALA A 32 31.37 0.93 21.53
C ALA A 32 31.21 0.65 20.03
N VAL A 33 31.90 -0.36 19.52
CA VAL A 33 31.72 -0.81 18.13
C VAL A 33 30.29 -1.34 17.92
N ASN A 34 29.77 -2.05 18.93
CA ASN A 34 28.41 -2.56 18.90
C ASN A 34 27.76 -2.41 20.29
N VAL A 35 26.52 -1.95 20.31
CA VAL A 35 25.62 -2.04 21.47
C VAL A 35 24.50 -3.00 21.09
N ALA A 36 24.50 -4.20 21.67
CA ALA A 36 23.46 -5.19 21.42
C ALA A 36 22.37 -5.12 22.49
N ILE A 37 21.12 -4.95 22.06
CA ILE A 37 19.94 -4.98 22.91
C ILE A 37 19.07 -6.13 22.43
N SER A 38 18.85 -7.11 23.29
CA SER A 38 18.18 -8.37 22.90
C SER A 38 16.66 -8.31 22.88
N THR A 39 16.05 -7.23 23.38
CA THR A 39 14.61 -7.05 23.41
C THR A 39 14.23 -5.68 22.85
N ASP A 40 13.76 -4.77 23.69
CA ASP A 40 13.22 -3.50 23.25
C ASP A 40 14.10 -2.32 23.66
N VAL A 41 14.07 -1.25 22.85
CA VAL A 41 14.61 0.07 23.18
C VAL A 41 13.45 1.06 23.24
N SER A 42 13.24 1.70 24.40
CA SER A 42 12.30 2.81 24.53
C SER A 42 13.05 4.13 24.65
N ILE A 43 12.78 5.06 23.72
CA ILE A 43 13.42 6.37 23.67
C ILE A 43 12.34 7.43 23.86
N GLY A 44 12.37 8.14 24.98
CA GLY A 44 11.43 9.22 25.30
C GLY A 44 11.69 10.54 24.56
N GLY A 45 12.71 10.60 23.69
CA GLY A 45 13.12 11.77 22.94
C GLY A 45 13.47 11.43 21.51
N THR A 46 14.50 12.09 20.95
CA THR A 46 14.95 11.90 19.58
C THR A 46 16.03 10.81 19.50
N CYS A 47 15.90 9.90 18.56
CA CYS A 47 16.95 8.99 18.13
C CYS A 47 17.58 9.52 16.85
N THR A 48 18.90 9.74 16.84
CA THR A 48 19.65 10.15 15.65
C THR A 48 20.65 9.06 15.30
N ALA A 49 20.63 8.59 14.07
CA ALA A 49 21.60 7.65 13.52
C ALA A 49 22.00 8.07 12.11
N THR A 50 23.20 7.68 11.68
CA THR A 50 23.65 7.88 10.30
C THR A 50 22.84 7.02 9.35
N GLU A 51 22.39 5.84 9.82
CA GLU A 51 21.59 4.88 9.07
C GLU A 51 20.71 4.08 10.02
N PHE A 52 19.46 3.84 9.64
CA PHE A 52 18.57 2.87 10.24
C PHE A 52 18.41 1.70 9.27
N SER A 53 18.94 0.53 9.65
CA SER A 53 18.81 -0.70 8.88
C SER A 53 17.65 -1.55 9.42
N GLY A 54 16.79 -2.03 8.52
CA GLY A 54 15.64 -2.86 8.86
C GLY A 54 14.32 -2.25 8.41
N ALA A 55 13.20 -2.82 8.86
CA ALA A 55 11.88 -2.26 8.59
C ALA A 55 11.63 -1.01 9.44
N LEU A 56 11.41 0.12 8.79
CA LEU A 56 11.08 1.38 9.45
C LEU A 56 9.61 1.47 9.87
N SER A 57 8.76 0.61 9.32
CA SER A 57 7.33 0.59 9.57
C SER A 57 6.81 -0.84 9.60
N GLY A 58 5.99 -1.14 10.57
CA GLY A 58 5.32 -2.42 10.68
C GLY A 58 3.94 -2.26 11.32
N TRP A 59 3.01 -3.10 10.92
CA TRP A 59 1.66 -3.16 11.51
C TRP A 59 1.43 -4.51 12.14
N VAL A 60 0.83 -4.51 13.33
CA VAL A 60 0.28 -5.71 13.94
C VAL A 60 -1.12 -5.92 13.42
N ILE A 61 -1.36 -7.10 12.84
CA ILE A 61 -2.63 -7.48 12.23
C ILE A 61 -3.32 -8.49 13.12
N GLY A 62 -4.51 -8.16 13.57
CA GLY A 62 -5.48 -9.04 14.18
C GLY A 62 -6.70 -9.21 13.29
N ASN A 63 -7.81 -9.64 13.87
CA ASN A 63 -9.11 -9.71 13.18
C ASN A 63 -10.25 -9.28 14.09
N ASP A 64 -11.27 -8.75 13.47
CA ASP A 64 -12.59 -8.56 14.04
C ASP A 64 -13.53 -9.50 13.31
N THR A 65 -13.84 -10.64 13.92
CA THR A 65 -14.59 -11.73 13.30
C THR A 65 -13.96 -12.26 12.00
N THR A 66 -14.78 -12.60 11.00
CA THR A 66 -14.36 -13.03 9.64
C THR A 66 -14.51 -11.93 8.60
N ASP A 67 -14.91 -10.72 9.03
CA ASP A 67 -15.26 -9.64 8.11
C ASP A 67 -14.12 -8.63 7.92
N HIS A 68 -13.25 -8.43 8.94
CA HIS A 68 -12.21 -7.42 8.90
C HIS A 68 -10.89 -7.89 9.49
N TYR A 69 -9.78 -7.50 8.84
CA TYR A 69 -8.51 -7.37 9.54
C TYR A 69 -8.52 -6.12 10.40
N THR A 70 -7.96 -6.22 11.59
CA THR A 70 -7.67 -5.08 12.44
C THR A 70 -6.19 -4.74 12.37
N PHE A 71 -5.86 -3.46 12.27
CA PHE A 71 -4.49 -2.98 12.19
C PHE A 71 -4.16 -2.05 13.35
N GLN A 72 -2.95 -2.20 13.89
CA GLN A 72 -2.32 -1.26 14.81
C GLN A 72 -0.91 -0.96 14.32
N GLY A 73 -0.50 0.29 14.34
CA GLY A 73 0.86 0.67 13.95
C GLY A 73 0.96 2.06 13.34
N PRO A 74 2.05 2.35 12.61
CA PRO A 74 2.35 3.69 12.11
C PRO A 74 1.23 4.28 11.26
N GLY A 75 0.91 5.56 11.51
CA GLY A 75 -0.11 6.31 10.77
C GLY A 75 -1.55 5.99 11.13
N LEU A 76 -1.79 5.08 12.08
CA LEU A 76 -3.13 4.70 12.53
C LEU A 76 -3.38 5.24 13.97
N ASN A 77 -4.60 5.67 14.22
CA ASN A 77 -5.02 6.11 15.54
C ASN A 77 -5.79 4.96 16.22
N GLY A 78 -5.05 4.13 16.98
CA GLY A 78 -5.59 2.94 17.62
C GLY A 78 -5.76 1.77 16.65
N THR A 79 -6.75 0.92 16.93
CA THR A 79 -7.11 -0.23 16.09
C THR A 79 -8.09 0.20 15.01
N VAL A 80 -7.77 -0.10 13.74
CA VAL A 80 -8.57 0.29 12.57
C VAL A 80 -8.87 -0.94 11.72
N ASN A 81 -10.11 -1.07 11.24
CA ASN A 81 -10.57 -2.15 10.40
C ASN A 81 -10.26 -1.85 8.93
N ASP A 82 -9.59 -2.78 8.26
CA ASP A 82 -9.25 -2.76 6.82
C ASP A 82 -8.77 -1.40 6.27
N PRO A 83 -7.76 -0.73 6.91
CA PRO A 83 -7.33 0.59 6.47
C PRO A 83 -6.67 0.56 5.09
N ASP A 84 -6.84 1.62 4.32
CA ASP A 84 -5.98 1.89 3.18
C ASP A 84 -4.58 2.33 3.69
N LEU A 85 -3.55 1.58 3.38
CA LEU A 85 -2.18 1.85 3.83
C LEU A 85 -1.36 2.51 2.72
N LYS A 86 -0.61 3.56 3.09
CA LYS A 86 0.29 4.25 2.16
C LYS A 86 1.71 3.72 2.31
N LEU A 87 2.27 3.22 1.23
CA LEU A 87 3.62 2.69 1.15
C LEU A 87 4.49 3.54 0.24
N VAL A 88 5.80 3.47 0.42
CA VAL A 88 6.79 4.20 -0.37
C VAL A 88 7.69 3.20 -1.08
N ARG A 89 7.94 3.40 -2.37
CA ARG A 89 8.85 2.59 -3.18
C ARG A 89 10.26 2.59 -2.59
N GLY A 90 10.93 1.44 -2.64
CA GLY A 90 12.26 1.25 -2.06
C GLY A 90 12.27 1.13 -0.52
N GLN A 91 11.11 1.15 0.14
CA GLN A 91 11.01 0.96 1.59
C GLN A 91 10.55 -0.47 1.92
N LYS A 92 10.96 -0.94 3.08
CA LYS A 92 10.59 -2.25 3.63
C LYS A 92 9.53 -2.09 4.71
N TYR A 93 8.47 -2.87 4.61
CA TYR A 93 7.38 -2.93 5.56
C TYR A 93 7.19 -4.34 6.10
N ILE A 94 6.73 -4.45 7.35
CA ILE A 94 6.40 -5.73 7.97
C ILE A 94 4.93 -5.73 8.39
N PHE A 95 4.24 -6.77 8.00
CA PHE A 95 2.88 -7.07 8.41
C PHE A 95 2.93 -8.26 9.37
N HIS A 96 2.85 -7.98 10.67
CA HIS A 96 2.86 -8.99 11.71
C HIS A 96 1.50 -9.66 11.80
N ASN A 97 1.25 -10.68 10.99
CA ASN A 97 -0.04 -11.38 11.03
C ASN A 97 -0.19 -12.17 12.34
N ARG A 98 -1.13 -11.74 13.16
CA ARG A 98 -1.55 -12.39 14.42
C ARG A 98 -3.02 -12.79 14.37
N SER A 99 -3.64 -12.73 13.18
CA SER A 99 -5.03 -13.08 12.91
C SER A 99 -5.15 -14.59 12.66
N SER A 100 -5.52 -15.33 13.68
CA SER A 100 -5.62 -16.79 13.60
C SER A 100 -6.69 -17.24 12.60
N GLY A 101 -6.34 -18.16 11.71
CA GLY A 101 -7.25 -18.66 10.68
C GLY A 101 -7.43 -17.75 9.46
N HIS A 102 -6.70 -16.63 9.39
CA HIS A 102 -6.81 -15.64 8.31
C HIS A 102 -5.45 -15.44 7.62
N PRO A 103 -5.14 -16.19 6.54
CA PRO A 103 -3.92 -15.97 5.76
C PRO A 103 -3.91 -14.59 5.13
N PHE A 104 -2.80 -13.85 5.27
CA PHE A 104 -2.64 -12.50 4.74
C PHE A 104 -1.88 -12.54 3.42
N ARG A 105 -2.54 -12.12 2.35
CA ARG A 105 -1.97 -12.08 1.00
C ARG A 105 -1.89 -10.66 0.48
N ILE A 106 -0.77 -10.32 -0.15
CA ILE A 106 -0.67 -9.16 -1.05
C ILE A 106 -0.99 -9.64 -2.46
N GLN A 107 -1.92 -8.98 -3.14
CA GLN A 107 -2.46 -9.38 -4.43
C GLN A 107 -2.80 -8.19 -5.35
N ASP A 108 -3.09 -8.49 -6.62
CA ASP A 108 -3.34 -7.50 -7.67
C ASP A 108 -4.80 -6.99 -7.73
N THR A 109 -5.74 -7.71 -7.14
CA THR A 109 -7.17 -7.39 -7.18
C THR A 109 -7.81 -7.37 -5.80
N PRO A 110 -8.93 -6.63 -5.59
CA PRO A 110 -9.60 -6.53 -4.29
C PRO A 110 -10.49 -7.72 -3.93
N ASN A 111 -10.55 -8.78 -4.72
CA ASN A 111 -11.54 -9.83 -4.57
C ASN A 111 -10.97 -11.08 -3.92
N GLY A 112 -11.05 -11.20 -2.61
CA GLY A 112 -10.82 -12.40 -1.82
C GLY A 112 -9.74 -13.33 -2.37
N SER A 113 -10.07 -14.63 -2.49
CA SER A 113 -9.18 -15.63 -3.08
C SER A 113 -9.09 -15.57 -4.62
N ALA A 114 -9.88 -14.73 -5.27
CA ALA A 114 -9.89 -14.62 -6.74
C ALA A 114 -8.73 -13.79 -7.31
N GLY A 115 -8.03 -13.00 -6.47
CA GLY A 115 -6.87 -12.22 -6.88
C GLY A 115 -5.62 -13.07 -7.08
N ASN A 116 -4.74 -12.65 -7.99
CA ASN A 116 -3.43 -13.28 -8.13
C ASN A 116 -2.48 -12.72 -7.06
N ALA A 117 -1.71 -13.61 -6.43
CA ALA A 117 -0.70 -13.20 -5.46
C ALA A 117 0.36 -12.32 -6.14
N TYR A 118 0.63 -11.16 -5.58
CA TYR A 118 1.77 -10.33 -5.96
C TYR A 118 2.97 -10.71 -5.10
N ASN A 119 3.98 -11.33 -5.71
CA ASN A 119 5.11 -11.91 -4.99
C ASN A 119 6.43 -11.14 -5.16
N VAL A 120 6.48 -10.11 -6.03
CA VAL A 120 7.71 -9.34 -6.26
C VAL A 120 8.01 -8.49 -5.03
N GLY A 121 9.15 -8.76 -4.38
CA GLY A 121 9.54 -8.12 -3.13
C GLY A 121 8.77 -8.59 -1.89
N VAL A 122 7.89 -9.59 -1.99
CA VAL A 122 7.12 -10.11 -0.86
C VAL A 122 7.70 -11.43 -0.35
N THR A 123 7.96 -11.48 0.95
CA THR A 123 8.36 -12.71 1.66
C THR A 123 7.19 -13.20 2.51
N ASN A 124 6.98 -14.51 2.55
CA ASN A 124 5.90 -15.18 3.29
C ASN A 124 4.50 -14.71 2.86
N ASN A 125 4.30 -14.38 1.59
CA ASN A 125 2.97 -14.03 1.08
C ASN A 125 1.98 -15.15 1.35
N ASP A 126 0.73 -14.82 1.65
CA ASP A 126 -0.32 -15.77 2.06
C ASP A 126 -0.03 -16.46 3.41
N GLY A 127 0.78 -15.82 4.25
CA GLY A 127 1.18 -16.37 5.55
C GLY A 127 0.06 -16.37 6.57
N SER A 128 -0.17 -17.55 7.21
CA SER A 128 -1.09 -17.67 8.34
C SER A 128 -0.42 -17.25 9.65
N ALA A 129 -1.21 -16.80 10.63
CA ALA A 129 -0.69 -16.43 11.95
C ALA A 129 -0.04 -17.64 12.68
N PRO A 130 1.03 -17.41 13.43
CA PRO A 130 1.78 -16.15 13.59
C PRO A 130 2.91 -16.04 12.54
N THR A 131 2.69 -15.26 11.49
CA THR A 131 3.69 -15.08 10.43
C THR A 131 3.92 -13.58 10.19
N ASP A 132 5.17 -13.22 9.93
CA ASP A 132 5.53 -11.89 9.47
C ASP A 132 5.63 -11.91 7.94
N ILE A 133 4.75 -11.16 7.28
CA ILE A 133 4.83 -10.91 5.85
C ILE A 133 5.69 -9.66 5.66
N ILE A 134 6.75 -9.78 4.88
CA ILE A 134 7.69 -8.69 4.61
C ILE A 134 7.47 -8.23 3.18
N PHE A 135 7.26 -6.94 2.99
CA PHE A 135 7.18 -6.32 1.67
C PHE A 135 8.28 -5.30 1.49
N ASP A 136 9.27 -5.66 0.69
CA ASP A 136 10.32 -4.78 0.19
C ASP A 136 9.79 -4.18 -1.12
N VAL A 137 9.22 -2.96 -1.04
CA VAL A 137 8.43 -2.37 -2.13
C VAL A 137 9.33 -2.06 -3.33
N PRO A 138 9.17 -2.76 -4.46
CA PRO A 138 9.96 -2.48 -5.65
C PRO A 138 9.74 -1.07 -6.20
N HIS A 139 10.73 -0.52 -6.90
CA HIS A 139 10.58 0.79 -7.58
C HIS A 139 9.55 0.75 -8.71
N ASP A 140 9.37 -0.40 -9.33
CA ASP A 140 8.42 -0.67 -10.42
C ASP A 140 7.12 -1.35 -9.96
N ALA A 141 6.85 -1.39 -8.65
CA ALA A 141 5.59 -1.93 -8.13
C ALA A 141 4.38 -1.18 -8.70
N PRO A 142 3.21 -1.82 -8.88
CA PRO A 142 1.96 -1.12 -9.23
C PRO A 142 1.64 0.00 -8.22
N ASN A 143 0.95 1.05 -8.67
CA ASN A 143 0.56 2.16 -7.79
C ASN A 143 -0.42 1.75 -6.70
N VAL A 144 -1.19 0.69 -6.96
CA VAL A 144 -2.13 0.10 -6.00
C VAL A 144 -1.98 -1.42 -6.02
N LEU A 145 -1.85 -1.97 -4.85
CA LEU A 145 -2.00 -3.39 -4.56
C LEU A 145 -3.05 -3.56 -3.47
N PHE A 146 -3.37 -4.79 -3.14
CA PHE A 146 -4.36 -5.09 -2.11
C PHE A 146 -3.77 -6.09 -1.12
N TYR A 147 -4.17 -5.97 0.13
CA TYR A 147 -4.03 -7.09 1.07
C TYR A 147 -5.40 -7.75 1.25
N GLN A 148 -5.40 -9.06 1.37
CA GLN A 148 -6.62 -9.85 1.36
C GLN A 148 -6.48 -11.11 2.19
N CYS A 149 -7.52 -11.47 2.92
CA CYS A 149 -7.67 -12.80 3.47
C CYS A 149 -8.09 -13.79 2.37
N THR A 150 -7.32 -14.86 2.15
CA THR A 150 -7.65 -15.84 1.12
C THR A 150 -8.79 -16.76 1.50
N ALA A 151 -9.21 -16.77 2.77
CA ALA A 151 -10.35 -17.53 3.27
C ALA A 151 -11.67 -16.72 3.27
N HIS A 152 -11.61 -15.37 3.31
CA HIS A 152 -12.78 -14.51 3.49
C HIS A 152 -12.78 -13.34 2.49
N PRO A 153 -13.72 -13.28 1.55
CA PRO A 153 -13.66 -12.35 0.41
C PRO A 153 -13.82 -10.86 0.79
N ASN A 154 -14.47 -10.54 1.90
CA ASN A 154 -14.68 -9.15 2.32
C ASN A 154 -13.56 -8.59 3.21
N MET A 155 -12.65 -9.44 3.68
CA MET A 155 -11.60 -9.11 4.64
C MET A 155 -10.33 -8.68 3.93
N GLY A 156 -10.12 -7.36 3.77
CA GLY A 156 -8.97 -6.82 3.07
C GLY A 156 -9.10 -5.34 2.73
N GLY A 157 -8.02 -4.73 2.24
CA GLY A 157 -7.94 -3.31 1.90
C GLY A 157 -6.85 -3.00 0.89
N ARG A 158 -6.54 -1.71 0.70
CA ARG A 158 -5.60 -1.24 -0.32
C ARG A 158 -4.22 -0.94 0.25
N LEU A 159 -3.21 -1.23 -0.55
CA LEU A 159 -1.85 -0.74 -0.40
C LEU A 159 -1.63 0.32 -1.48
N ILE A 160 -1.60 1.58 -1.10
CA ILE A 160 -1.39 2.71 -2.01
C ILE A 160 0.12 2.99 -2.04
N ILE A 161 0.75 2.65 -3.16
CA ILE A 161 2.19 2.76 -3.36
C ILE A 161 2.46 4.02 -4.16
N GLY A 162 3.04 5.04 -3.57
CA GLY A 162 3.26 6.39 -4.09
C GLY A 162 3.23 6.54 -5.62
N GLN A 163 2.49 7.51 -6.11
CA GLN A 163 2.17 7.64 -7.54
C GLN A 163 3.40 8.02 -8.35
N GLU A 164 3.84 7.14 -9.25
CA GLU A 164 4.50 7.53 -10.49
C GLU A 164 3.43 7.65 -11.55
N PHE A 165 3.47 8.74 -12.35
CA PHE A 165 2.62 8.86 -13.52
C PHE A 165 3.23 8.00 -14.63
N SER A 166 2.89 6.71 -14.62
CA SER A 166 3.35 5.74 -15.61
C SER A 166 2.40 5.66 -16.79
N ALA A 167 2.89 5.21 -17.93
CA ALA A 167 2.07 4.95 -19.11
C ALA A 167 1.96 3.45 -19.37
N SER A 168 0.75 2.97 -19.63
CA SER A 168 0.46 1.60 -20.07
C SER A 168 -0.07 1.61 -21.50
N SER A 169 0.59 0.90 -22.43
CA SER A 169 0.20 0.86 -23.84
C SER A 169 -0.74 -0.30 -24.10
N GLN A 170 -1.94 0.02 -24.65
CA GLN A 170 -3.01 -0.93 -24.93
C GLN A 170 -3.34 -0.92 -26.43
N THR A 171 -2.92 -1.95 -27.14
CA THR A 171 -3.10 -2.07 -28.62
C THR A 171 -4.34 -2.86 -29.03
N SER A 172 -5.05 -3.44 -28.09
CA SER A 172 -6.33 -4.16 -28.27
C SER A 172 -7.38 -3.62 -27.29
N SER A 173 -8.63 -4.04 -27.45
CA SER A 173 -9.69 -3.67 -26.50
C SER A 173 -9.31 -4.07 -25.08
N TYR A 174 -9.45 -3.14 -24.15
CA TYR A 174 -8.91 -3.23 -22.81
C TYR A 174 -9.97 -2.92 -21.74
N ASN A 175 -10.03 -3.73 -20.70
CA ASN A 175 -10.81 -3.43 -19.51
C ASN A 175 -9.90 -2.77 -18.48
N LEU A 176 -10.30 -1.59 -17.99
CA LEU A 176 -9.53 -0.91 -16.94
C LEU A 176 -9.40 -1.79 -15.70
N GLU A 177 -8.21 -1.79 -15.12
CA GLU A 177 -7.85 -2.57 -13.94
C GLU A 177 -7.47 -1.66 -12.77
N ALA A 178 -7.38 -2.21 -11.56
CA ALA A 178 -6.97 -1.45 -10.39
C ALA A 178 -5.55 -0.85 -10.50
N SER A 179 -4.67 -1.51 -11.25
CA SER A 179 -3.31 -1.04 -11.54
C SER A 179 -3.26 0.23 -12.40
N ASP A 180 -4.36 0.56 -13.08
CA ASP A 180 -4.44 1.77 -13.94
C ASP A 180 -4.71 3.06 -13.15
N ILE A 181 -5.03 2.95 -11.85
CA ILE A 181 -5.30 4.11 -11.02
C ILE A 181 -4.08 5.04 -10.99
N GLY A 182 -4.31 6.30 -11.37
CA GLY A 182 -3.25 7.32 -11.42
C GLY A 182 -2.26 7.15 -12.56
N THR A 183 -2.60 6.41 -13.63
CA THR A 183 -1.73 6.19 -14.80
C THR A 183 -2.29 6.80 -16.07
N LEU A 184 -1.48 6.81 -17.12
CA LEU A 184 -1.87 7.08 -18.48
C LEU A 184 -2.08 5.75 -19.23
N ILE A 185 -3.26 5.54 -19.77
CA ILE A 185 -3.54 4.47 -20.73
C ILE A 185 -3.34 5.01 -22.14
N ASP A 186 -2.26 4.60 -22.79
CA ASP A 186 -2.01 4.86 -24.21
C ASP A 186 -2.76 3.82 -25.03
N ALA A 187 -3.99 4.16 -25.44
CA ALA A 187 -4.91 3.23 -26.09
C ALA A 187 -4.98 3.45 -27.60
N SER A 188 -4.92 2.35 -28.37
CA SER A 188 -5.22 2.36 -29.79
C SER A 188 -6.50 1.59 -30.15
N ALA A 189 -7.27 1.12 -29.16
CA ALA A 189 -8.54 0.42 -29.28
C ALA A 189 -9.49 0.82 -28.14
N ALA A 190 -10.70 0.26 -28.12
CA ALA A 190 -11.71 0.58 -27.12
C ALA A 190 -11.25 0.27 -25.69
N VAL A 191 -11.63 1.13 -24.72
CA VAL A 191 -11.35 0.98 -23.30
C VAL A 191 -12.66 0.88 -22.54
N THR A 192 -12.82 -0.16 -21.70
CA THR A 192 -14.04 -0.38 -20.91
C THR A 192 -13.81 0.00 -19.46
N VAL A 193 -14.68 0.85 -18.92
CA VAL A 193 -14.75 1.12 -17.48
C VAL A 193 -15.54 0.01 -16.81
N VAL A 194 -14.94 -0.67 -15.83
CA VAL A 194 -15.53 -1.86 -15.19
C VAL A 194 -16.04 -1.57 -13.77
N GLN A 195 -17.00 -2.39 -13.33
CA GLN A 195 -17.59 -2.26 -11.99
C GLN A 195 -16.68 -2.81 -10.88
N ASN A 196 -16.91 -2.36 -9.65
CA ASN A 196 -16.39 -2.94 -8.38
C ASN A 196 -14.86 -2.92 -8.20
N ILE A 197 -14.14 -2.11 -8.99
CA ILE A 197 -12.69 -1.97 -8.88
C ILE A 197 -12.30 -0.62 -8.27
N PHE A 198 -12.97 0.45 -8.69
CA PHE A 198 -12.57 1.81 -8.37
C PHE A 198 -13.33 2.37 -7.17
N LYS A 199 -12.64 3.19 -6.37
CA LYS A 199 -13.21 3.95 -5.25
C LYS A 199 -13.34 5.43 -5.62
N VAL A 200 -14.17 6.15 -4.89
CA VAL A 200 -14.33 7.61 -5.02
C VAL A 200 -12.97 8.30 -4.91
N GLY A 201 -12.66 9.12 -5.91
CA GLY A 201 -11.39 9.83 -6.04
C GLY A 201 -10.35 9.13 -6.92
N ASP A 202 -10.55 7.87 -7.32
CA ASP A 202 -9.67 7.20 -8.29
C ASP A 202 -9.86 7.85 -9.67
N ALA A 203 -8.75 8.13 -10.35
CA ALA A 203 -8.74 8.74 -11.67
C ALA A 203 -7.77 8.00 -12.60
N ILE A 204 -8.17 7.83 -13.85
CA ILE A 204 -7.37 7.26 -14.91
C ILE A 204 -7.37 8.23 -16.10
N THR A 205 -6.21 8.43 -16.72
CA THR A 205 -6.10 9.22 -17.94
C THR A 205 -5.99 8.29 -19.14
N ILE A 206 -6.78 8.53 -20.18
CA ILE A 206 -6.77 7.76 -21.45
C ILE A 206 -6.34 8.69 -22.56
N TYR A 207 -5.32 8.30 -23.32
CA TYR A 207 -4.87 8.96 -24.52
C TYR A 207 -5.14 8.06 -25.73
N ASN A 208 -5.82 8.58 -26.74
CA ASN A 208 -6.02 7.86 -27.99
C ASN A 208 -4.81 8.05 -28.93
N SER A 209 -3.93 7.09 -28.98
CA SER A 209 -2.76 7.07 -29.88
C SER A 209 -3.08 6.58 -31.29
N SER A 210 -4.27 6.02 -31.52
CA SER A 210 -4.67 5.48 -32.81
C SER A 210 -4.84 6.57 -33.88
N THR A 211 -5.05 6.13 -35.12
CA THR A 211 -5.37 7.00 -36.27
C THR A 211 -6.86 7.22 -36.46
N SER A 212 -7.70 6.69 -35.56
CA SER A 212 -9.17 6.75 -35.61
C SER A 212 -9.72 7.09 -34.22
N ASN A 213 -11.02 7.36 -34.16
CA ASN A 213 -11.71 7.48 -32.89
C ASN A 213 -11.73 6.11 -32.17
N ILE A 214 -11.64 6.12 -30.84
CA ILE A 214 -11.88 4.95 -30.00
C ILE A 214 -13.09 5.17 -29.11
N THR A 215 -13.65 4.09 -28.57
CA THR A 215 -14.77 4.16 -27.61
C THR A 215 -14.24 3.96 -26.21
N ILE A 216 -14.67 4.82 -25.28
CA ILE A 216 -14.61 4.55 -23.85
C ILE A 216 -15.98 3.99 -23.47
N THR A 217 -16.03 2.70 -23.16
CA THR A 217 -17.26 1.95 -22.98
C THR A 217 -17.71 1.95 -21.53
N GLU A 218 -19.00 2.26 -21.32
CA GLU A 218 -19.68 2.07 -20.06
C GLU A 218 -19.92 0.56 -19.83
N GLY A 219 -19.17 -0.04 -18.93
CA GLY A 219 -19.28 -1.48 -18.63
C GLY A 219 -20.58 -1.84 -17.90
N THR A 220 -20.83 -3.12 -17.73
CA THR A 220 -22.02 -3.60 -17.03
C THR A 220 -22.10 -3.03 -15.60
N ASN A 221 -23.28 -2.54 -15.20
CA ASN A 221 -23.53 -1.90 -13.90
C ASN A 221 -22.62 -0.69 -13.58
N VAL A 222 -22.06 -0.07 -14.58
CA VAL A 222 -21.34 1.20 -14.48
C VAL A 222 -22.25 2.31 -14.97
N THR A 223 -22.15 3.51 -14.38
CA THR A 223 -22.76 4.74 -14.88
C THR A 223 -21.65 5.74 -15.16
N MET A 224 -21.59 6.23 -16.41
CA MET A 224 -20.52 7.13 -16.84
C MET A 224 -21.10 8.42 -17.44
N TYR A 225 -21.01 9.52 -16.67
CA TYR A 225 -21.50 10.83 -17.08
C TYR A 225 -20.47 11.58 -17.93
N LEU A 226 -20.93 12.29 -18.95
CA LEU A 226 -20.11 13.34 -19.58
C LEU A 226 -20.09 14.56 -18.63
N VAL A 227 -18.89 15.08 -18.37
CA VAL A 227 -18.71 16.25 -17.49
C VAL A 227 -19.62 17.42 -17.90
N GLY A 228 -20.25 18.05 -16.89
CA GLY A 228 -21.15 19.18 -17.09
C GLY A 228 -22.52 18.84 -17.69
N THR A 229 -22.85 17.56 -17.83
CA THR A 229 -24.14 17.11 -18.37
C THR A 229 -24.74 15.99 -17.52
N ALA A 230 -26.01 15.65 -17.76
CA ALA A 230 -26.65 14.45 -17.21
C ALA A 230 -26.62 13.26 -18.19
N THR A 231 -25.88 13.37 -19.30
CA THR A 231 -25.82 12.33 -20.33
C THR A 231 -24.92 11.19 -19.88
N THR A 232 -25.43 9.97 -19.91
CA THR A 232 -24.72 8.72 -19.58
C THR A 232 -24.41 7.88 -20.81
N GLY A 233 -23.63 6.82 -20.66
CA GLY A 233 -23.31 5.84 -21.70
C GLY A 233 -21.89 5.97 -22.23
N ASP A 234 -21.64 5.27 -23.32
CA ASP A 234 -20.35 5.25 -24.02
C ASP A 234 -19.90 6.63 -24.48
N ARG A 235 -18.60 6.85 -24.55
CA ARG A 235 -18.00 8.08 -25.07
C ARG A 235 -17.08 7.77 -26.25
N THR A 236 -17.11 8.67 -27.23
CA THR A 236 -16.15 8.64 -28.32
C THR A 236 -14.98 9.56 -27.99
N LEU A 237 -13.76 9.02 -28.03
CA LEU A 237 -12.53 9.80 -27.90
C LEU A 237 -11.86 9.92 -29.26
N ALA A 238 -11.79 11.14 -29.76
CA ALA A 238 -11.20 11.44 -31.06
C ALA A 238 -9.72 11.03 -31.13
N GLN A 239 -9.20 10.87 -32.34
CA GLN A 239 -7.77 10.69 -32.57
C GLN A 239 -6.97 11.78 -31.82
N LYS A 240 -5.92 11.37 -31.11
CA LYS A 240 -5.08 12.26 -30.27
C LYS A 240 -5.84 12.95 -29.12
N GLY A 241 -7.07 12.55 -28.86
CA GLY A 241 -7.83 13.00 -27.72
C GLY A 241 -7.28 12.47 -26.40
N VAL A 242 -7.51 13.21 -25.34
CA VAL A 242 -7.18 12.80 -23.95
C VAL A 242 -8.44 12.91 -23.12
N ALA A 243 -8.75 11.86 -22.36
CA ALA A 243 -9.87 11.83 -21.43
C ALA A 243 -9.42 11.42 -20.04
N THR A 244 -10.06 11.98 -19.01
CA THR A 244 -9.92 11.52 -17.63
C THR A 244 -11.23 10.88 -17.19
N VAL A 245 -11.15 9.67 -16.68
CA VAL A 245 -12.24 8.93 -16.05
C VAL A 245 -12.06 9.04 -14.54
N LEU A 246 -12.98 9.74 -13.86
CA LEU A 246 -12.94 9.97 -12.41
C LEU A 246 -14.09 9.22 -11.73
N CYS A 247 -13.79 8.37 -10.78
CA CYS A 247 -14.79 7.72 -9.93
C CYS A 247 -15.35 8.70 -8.90
N VAL A 248 -16.66 8.98 -8.93
CA VAL A 248 -17.33 9.96 -8.05
C VAL A 248 -18.29 9.32 -7.06
N ALA A 249 -18.73 8.08 -7.32
CA ALA A 249 -19.52 7.26 -6.41
C ALA A 249 -19.30 5.79 -6.78
N SER A 250 -19.87 4.84 -6.01
CA SER A 250 -19.78 3.41 -6.33
C SER A 250 -20.26 3.16 -7.77
N ASN A 251 -19.39 2.58 -8.60
CA ASN A 251 -19.62 2.31 -10.03
C ASN A 251 -20.13 3.50 -10.86
N THR A 252 -19.88 4.71 -10.37
CA THR A 252 -20.33 5.97 -11.01
C THR A 252 -19.13 6.84 -11.33
N PHE A 253 -19.04 7.26 -12.58
CA PHE A 253 -17.88 7.99 -13.10
C PHE A 253 -18.30 9.26 -13.81
N VAL A 254 -17.40 10.24 -13.81
CA VAL A 254 -17.49 11.42 -14.66
C VAL A 254 -16.30 11.38 -15.62
N VAL A 255 -16.56 11.53 -16.91
CA VAL A 255 -15.54 11.56 -17.96
C VAL A 255 -15.43 12.96 -18.54
N SER A 256 -14.20 13.45 -18.63
CA SER A 256 -13.89 14.77 -19.18
C SER A 256 -12.65 14.69 -20.07
N GLY A 257 -12.54 15.59 -21.05
CA GLY A 257 -11.32 15.65 -21.86
C GLY A 257 -11.43 16.36 -23.18
N GLY A 258 -10.31 16.59 -23.81
CA GLY A 258 -10.23 17.14 -25.16
C GLY A 258 -10.44 16.07 -26.23
N GLY A 259 -11.39 16.30 -27.15
CA GLY A 259 -11.76 15.35 -28.20
C GLY A 259 -12.76 14.27 -27.73
N LEU A 260 -13.41 14.48 -26.59
CA LEU A 260 -14.44 13.59 -26.06
C LEU A 260 -15.84 14.05 -26.48
N THR A 261 -16.67 13.10 -26.93
CA THR A 261 -18.08 13.33 -27.31
C THR A 261 -18.99 12.21 -26.83
#